data_b1480e07f0ccddaf444cbd5d2f9444dc
#
_entry.id   b1480e07f0ccddaf444cbd5d2f9444dc
#
_cell.length_a   1.000
_cell.length_b   1.000
_cell.length_c   1.000
_cell.angle_alpha   90.00
_cell.angle_beta   90.00
_cell.angle_gamma   90.00
#
_symmetry.space_group_name_H-M   'P 1'
#
loop_
_entity.id
_entity.type
_entity.pdbx_description
1 polymer ?
#
loop_
_entity_poly.entity_id
_entity_poly.type
_entity_poly.pdbx_seq_one_letter_code
_entity_poly.pdbx_strand_id
1 'polypeptide(L)'
;MLNVLIAAVLWGSSGVCAQYIMQQSQMSSPFLTMTRLLFAGLILLMLSFVHGDKIFRVLQNRKDAFSLLFFSLCGALTVQYTFLMTIEKSNAATATVLQFLSPTIIVAWFALARKTRPGPLVLAAIGTSLAGTFLLVTHGNPTTLSISPSALLWGVASAFAAAFYTTWPSTLIARYGTLPIVGWSMLLGGAMLLPFYGGQGTHFVVNGRLLLAFFYLVVIGTSLTFSLYLNGAQKIGGAKAGILSCAEPLSSALLSLMLLGITFTLPDWLGTLLILSSVVLIAVDSRRRVRVA
;
A
#
# COMPACT_ATOMS: atom_id res chain seq x y z
N MET A 1 -10.31 -17.21 1.35
CA MET A 1 -10.14 -16.46 2.60
C MET A 1 -8.68 -16.52 3.08
N LEU A 2 -8.13 -17.73 3.25
CA LEU A 2 -6.76 -17.93 3.76
C LEU A 2 -5.70 -17.16 2.92
N ASN A 3 -5.77 -17.20 1.59
CA ASN A 3 -4.81 -16.51 0.72
C ASN A 3 -4.78 -14.99 0.95
N VAL A 4 -5.95 -14.36 1.19
CA VAL A 4 -6.00 -12.91 1.47
C VAL A 4 -5.44 -12.60 2.84
N LEU A 5 -5.71 -13.42 3.84
CA LEU A 5 -5.17 -13.23 5.18
C LEU A 5 -3.64 -13.40 5.20
N ILE A 6 -3.12 -14.44 4.53
CA ILE A 6 -1.68 -14.64 4.39
C ILE A 6 -1.05 -13.43 3.66
N ALA A 7 -1.66 -12.97 2.56
CA ALA A 7 -1.19 -11.82 1.83
C ALA A 7 -1.14 -10.55 2.71
N ALA A 8 -2.17 -10.30 3.51
CA ALA A 8 -2.21 -9.16 4.43
C ALA A 8 -1.06 -9.23 5.47
N VAL A 9 -0.84 -10.39 6.07
CA VAL A 9 0.28 -10.59 7.01
C VAL A 9 1.63 -10.40 6.31
N LEU A 10 1.79 -10.92 5.09
CA LEU A 10 3.02 -10.75 4.31
C LEU A 10 3.25 -9.28 3.90
N TRP A 11 2.21 -8.50 3.60
CA TRP A 11 2.37 -7.07 3.37
C TRP A 11 2.81 -6.33 4.63
N GLY A 12 2.19 -6.60 5.78
CA GLY A 12 2.61 -6.02 7.05
C GLY A 12 4.07 -6.35 7.39
N SER A 13 4.47 -7.61 7.23
CA SER A 13 5.87 -8.02 7.45
C SER A 13 6.84 -7.41 6.41
N SER A 14 6.39 -7.15 5.17
CA SER A 14 7.22 -6.49 4.15
C SER A 14 7.54 -5.03 4.52
N GLY A 15 6.61 -4.32 5.15
CA GLY A 15 6.84 -2.97 5.68
C GLY A 15 7.92 -2.97 6.78
N VAL A 16 7.83 -3.91 7.72
CA VAL A 16 8.82 -4.11 8.78
C VAL A 16 10.19 -4.50 8.21
N CYS A 17 10.20 -5.38 7.20
CA CYS A 17 11.42 -5.76 6.49
C CYS A 17 12.06 -4.56 5.75
N ALA A 18 11.26 -3.71 5.11
CA ALA A 18 11.76 -2.49 4.48
C ALA A 18 12.37 -1.52 5.50
N GLN A 19 11.73 -1.35 6.66
CA GLN A 19 12.28 -0.56 7.77
C GLN A 19 13.62 -1.15 8.25
N TYR A 20 13.70 -2.46 8.47
CA TYR A 20 14.93 -3.14 8.85
C TYR A 20 16.06 -2.90 7.82
N ILE A 21 15.76 -3.05 6.52
CA ILE A 21 16.74 -2.81 5.46
C ILE A 21 17.27 -1.36 5.54
N MET A 22 16.39 -0.36 5.61
CA MET A 22 16.81 1.05 5.66
C MET A 22 17.65 1.36 6.90
N GLN A 23 17.29 0.81 8.07
CA GLN A 23 18.03 1.03 9.32
C GLN A 23 19.41 0.37 9.32
N GLN A 24 19.54 -0.84 8.76
CA GLN A 24 20.78 -1.60 8.81
C GLN A 24 21.73 -1.31 7.64
N SER A 25 21.20 -0.96 6.46
CA SER A 25 22.01 -0.72 5.27
C SER A 25 22.35 0.75 5.03
N GLN A 26 21.69 1.68 5.73
CA GLN A 26 21.70 3.12 5.43
C GLN A 26 21.17 3.47 4.04
N MET A 27 20.41 2.55 3.44
CA MET A 27 19.80 2.74 2.12
C MET A 27 18.67 3.78 2.23
N SER A 28 18.68 4.76 1.35
CA SER A 28 17.62 5.78 1.30
C SER A 28 16.30 5.20 0.79
N SER A 29 15.16 5.76 1.27
CA SER A 29 13.83 5.33 0.80
C SER A 29 13.66 5.43 -0.71
N PRO A 30 14.14 6.48 -1.43
CA PRO A 30 14.07 6.53 -2.88
C PRO A 30 14.80 5.39 -3.58
N PHE A 31 16.01 5.06 -3.11
CA PHE A 31 16.81 3.98 -3.71
C PHE A 31 16.17 2.60 -3.45
N LEU A 32 15.65 2.37 -2.23
CA LEU A 32 14.92 1.14 -1.92
C LEU A 32 13.62 1.05 -2.74
N THR A 33 12.91 2.17 -2.94
CA THR A 33 11.73 2.23 -3.81
C THR A 33 12.08 1.83 -5.24
N MET A 34 13.12 2.44 -5.80
CA MET A 34 13.59 2.17 -7.17
C MET A 34 13.91 0.68 -7.36
N THR A 35 14.78 0.14 -6.52
CA THR A 35 15.23 -1.24 -6.63
C THR A 35 14.08 -2.23 -6.41
N ARG A 36 13.24 -2.01 -5.39
CA ARG A 36 12.05 -2.82 -5.14
C ARG A 36 11.11 -2.86 -6.34
N LEU A 37 10.78 -1.70 -6.92
CA LEU A 37 9.88 -1.59 -8.05
C LEU A 37 10.43 -2.25 -9.32
N LEU A 38 11.72 -2.06 -9.62
CA LEU A 38 12.37 -2.68 -10.77
C LEU A 38 12.33 -4.20 -10.69
N PHE A 39 12.81 -4.76 -9.58
CA PHE A 39 12.87 -6.21 -9.43
C PHE A 39 11.47 -6.85 -9.29
N ALA A 40 10.56 -6.25 -8.51
CA ALA A 40 9.21 -6.78 -8.38
C ALA A 40 8.43 -6.68 -9.70
N GLY A 41 8.56 -5.55 -10.42
CA GLY A 41 7.95 -5.38 -11.74
C GLY A 41 8.43 -6.43 -12.74
N LEU A 42 9.73 -6.70 -12.77
CA LEU A 42 10.33 -7.72 -13.64
C LEU A 42 9.80 -9.12 -13.29
N ILE A 43 9.77 -9.49 -12.01
CA ILE A 43 9.27 -10.79 -11.54
C ILE A 43 7.78 -10.95 -11.91
N LEU A 44 6.96 -9.93 -11.68
CA LEU A 44 5.53 -9.98 -12.01
C LEU A 44 5.30 -10.12 -13.52
N LEU A 45 6.08 -9.44 -14.36
CA LEU A 45 6.00 -9.60 -15.82
C LEU A 45 6.47 -10.98 -16.26
N MET A 46 7.52 -11.54 -15.67
CA MET A 46 7.94 -12.91 -15.92
C MET A 46 6.85 -13.92 -15.54
N LEU A 47 6.25 -13.78 -14.36
CA LEU A 47 5.13 -14.62 -13.92
C LEU A 47 3.94 -14.51 -14.87
N SER A 48 3.59 -13.30 -15.28
CA SER A 48 2.52 -13.05 -16.23
C SER A 48 2.78 -13.69 -17.59
N PHE A 49 4.02 -13.59 -18.09
CA PHE A 49 4.44 -14.22 -19.33
C PHE A 49 4.34 -15.76 -19.27
N VAL A 50 4.80 -16.38 -18.18
CA VAL A 50 4.69 -17.83 -17.95
C VAL A 50 3.24 -18.29 -17.86
N HIS A 51 2.32 -17.45 -17.34
CA HIS A 51 0.89 -17.73 -17.35
C HIS A 51 0.22 -17.56 -18.73
N GLY A 52 0.97 -17.13 -19.75
CA GLY A 52 0.48 -16.98 -21.12
C GLY A 52 -0.21 -15.64 -21.41
N ASP A 53 -0.07 -14.67 -20.51
CA ASP A 53 -0.62 -13.33 -20.74
C ASP A 53 0.16 -12.59 -21.85
N LYS A 54 -0.57 -11.84 -22.68
CA LYS A 54 0.02 -11.01 -23.73
C LYS A 54 0.52 -9.68 -23.15
N ILE A 55 1.64 -9.73 -22.39
CA ILE A 55 2.18 -8.61 -21.60
C ILE A 55 2.43 -7.32 -22.41
N PHE A 56 2.76 -7.42 -23.71
CA PHE A 56 3.00 -6.25 -24.57
C PHE A 56 1.75 -5.67 -25.23
N ARG A 57 0.59 -6.32 -25.08
CA ARG A 57 -0.65 -5.87 -25.73
C ARG A 57 -1.10 -4.48 -25.28
N VAL A 58 -0.87 -4.12 -24.02
CA VAL A 58 -1.20 -2.79 -23.48
C VAL A 58 -0.39 -1.68 -24.16
N LEU A 59 0.83 -1.95 -24.58
CA LEU A 59 1.72 -0.98 -25.24
C LEU A 59 1.35 -0.74 -26.71
N GLN A 60 0.56 -1.62 -27.32
CA GLN A 60 0.12 -1.49 -28.72
C GLN A 60 -0.95 -0.40 -28.90
N ASN A 61 -1.71 -0.09 -27.85
CA ASN A 61 -2.69 0.98 -27.87
C ASN A 61 -2.11 2.24 -27.21
N ARG A 62 -1.90 3.31 -27.99
CA ARG A 62 -1.29 4.56 -27.49
C ARG A 62 -2.02 5.17 -26.29
N LYS A 63 -3.37 5.12 -26.27
CA LYS A 63 -4.17 5.65 -25.15
C LYS A 63 -3.97 4.83 -23.88
N ASP A 64 -3.98 3.51 -24.01
CA ASP A 64 -3.80 2.60 -22.88
C ASP A 64 -2.34 2.62 -22.37
N ALA A 65 -1.36 2.73 -23.29
CA ALA A 65 0.06 2.93 -22.93
C ALA A 65 0.29 4.24 -22.18
N PHE A 66 -0.32 5.36 -22.61
CA PHE A 66 -0.26 6.62 -21.88
C PHE A 66 -0.93 6.53 -20.49
N SER A 67 -2.11 5.90 -20.42
CA SER A 67 -2.80 5.65 -19.15
C SER A 67 -1.97 4.78 -18.20
N LEU A 68 -1.27 3.77 -18.72
CA LEU A 68 -0.33 2.94 -17.98
C LEU A 68 0.87 3.76 -17.47
N LEU A 69 1.47 4.60 -18.31
CA LEU A 69 2.59 5.47 -17.92
C LEU A 69 2.17 6.43 -16.81
N PHE A 70 1.00 7.04 -16.92
CA PHE A 70 0.44 7.91 -15.89
C PHE A 70 0.16 7.15 -14.59
N PHE A 71 -0.40 5.94 -14.67
CA PHE A 71 -0.58 5.06 -13.53
C PHE A 71 0.75 4.63 -12.90
N SER A 72 1.78 4.38 -13.71
CA SER A 72 3.13 4.05 -13.21
C SER A 72 3.72 5.17 -12.36
N LEU A 73 3.58 6.42 -12.80
CA LEU A 73 4.09 7.60 -12.10
C LEU A 73 3.21 7.94 -10.87
N CYS A 74 1.93 8.25 -11.11
CA CYS A 74 1.03 8.77 -10.07
C CYS A 74 0.44 7.68 -9.16
N GLY A 75 0.48 6.42 -9.58
CA GLY A 75 0.02 5.27 -8.81
C GLY A 75 1.17 4.48 -8.21
N ALA A 76 1.77 3.58 -8.99
CA ALA A 76 2.71 2.59 -8.48
C ALA A 76 3.95 3.21 -7.83
N LEU A 77 4.60 4.17 -8.49
CA LEU A 77 5.75 4.87 -7.94
C LEU A 77 5.37 5.70 -6.71
N THR A 78 4.35 6.56 -6.84
CA THR A 78 3.98 7.49 -5.77
C THR A 78 3.54 6.75 -4.51
N VAL A 79 2.74 5.68 -4.61
CA VAL A 79 2.29 4.93 -3.43
C VAL A 79 3.46 4.26 -2.71
N GLN A 80 4.40 3.66 -3.43
CA GLN A 80 5.55 3.00 -2.82
C GLN A 80 6.55 4.00 -2.23
N TYR A 81 6.80 5.09 -2.95
CA TYR A 81 7.71 6.14 -2.51
C TYR A 81 7.21 6.82 -1.23
N THR A 82 5.95 7.28 -1.22
CA THR A 82 5.36 7.96 -0.06
C THR A 82 5.24 7.04 1.14
N PHE A 83 4.95 5.75 0.93
CA PHE A 83 4.91 4.75 1.98
C PHE A 83 6.29 4.55 2.63
N LEU A 84 7.35 4.33 1.84
CA LEU A 84 8.71 4.17 2.36
C LEU A 84 9.25 5.46 3.00
N MET A 85 8.91 6.64 2.47
CA MET A 85 9.20 7.93 3.12
C MET A 85 8.52 8.04 4.48
N THR A 86 7.27 7.56 4.60
CA THR A 86 6.58 7.51 5.91
C THR A 86 7.29 6.59 6.89
N ILE A 87 7.72 5.41 6.43
CA ILE A 87 8.51 4.49 7.27
C ILE A 87 9.81 5.15 7.75
N GLU A 88 10.53 5.81 6.84
CA GLU A 88 11.79 6.50 7.18
C GLU A 88 11.61 7.61 8.22
N LYS A 89 10.48 8.33 8.16
CA LYS A 89 10.20 9.46 9.07
C LYS A 89 9.47 9.04 10.35
N SER A 90 8.98 7.79 10.41
CA SER A 90 8.31 7.22 11.60
C SER A 90 8.66 5.73 11.78
N ASN A 91 7.76 4.83 11.39
CA ASN A 91 7.94 3.38 11.43
C ASN A 91 6.93 2.68 10.51
N ALA A 92 7.14 1.37 10.27
CA ALA A 92 6.30 0.57 9.37
C ALA A 92 4.83 0.48 9.82
N ALA A 93 4.57 0.36 11.12
CA ALA A 93 3.22 0.26 11.64
C ALA A 93 2.44 1.56 11.43
N THR A 94 3.02 2.70 11.80
CA THR A 94 2.40 4.03 11.59
C THR A 94 2.16 4.29 10.11
N ALA A 95 3.12 3.97 9.24
CA ALA A 95 2.97 4.11 7.79
C ALA A 95 1.80 3.28 7.26
N THR A 96 1.68 2.03 7.69
CA THR A 96 0.62 1.12 7.26
C THR A 96 -0.75 1.60 7.76
N VAL A 97 -0.85 2.01 9.04
CA VAL A 97 -2.11 2.52 9.60
C VAL A 97 -2.56 3.80 8.87
N LEU A 98 -1.67 4.77 8.62
CA LEU A 98 -2.02 5.98 7.88
C LEU A 98 -2.45 5.66 6.44
N GLN A 99 -1.81 4.72 5.76
CA GLN A 99 -2.21 4.31 4.41
C GLN A 99 -3.61 3.69 4.37
N PHE A 100 -4.06 3.06 5.46
CA PHE A 100 -5.42 2.53 5.62
C PHE A 100 -6.54 3.61 5.69
N LEU A 101 -6.20 4.90 5.64
CA LEU A 101 -7.15 5.96 5.33
C LEU A 101 -7.65 5.90 3.87
N SER A 102 -6.95 5.21 2.97
CA SER A 102 -7.27 5.18 1.53
C SER A 102 -8.70 4.73 1.21
N PRO A 103 -9.32 3.69 1.83
CA PRO A 103 -10.71 3.36 1.58
C PRO A 103 -11.69 4.48 1.93
N THR A 104 -11.43 5.20 3.02
CA THR A 104 -12.23 6.36 3.43
C THR A 104 -12.11 7.50 2.41
N ILE A 105 -10.91 7.77 1.92
CA ILE A 105 -10.65 8.76 0.87
C ILE A 105 -11.40 8.38 -0.42
N ILE A 106 -11.36 7.11 -0.83
CA ILE A 106 -12.06 6.62 -2.03
C ILE A 106 -13.57 6.90 -1.92
N VAL A 107 -14.17 6.51 -0.80
CA VAL A 107 -15.61 6.67 -0.62
C VAL A 107 -16.02 8.13 -0.53
N ALA A 108 -15.27 8.97 0.20
CA ALA A 108 -15.48 10.40 0.27
C ALA A 108 -15.37 11.05 -1.12
N TRP A 109 -14.34 10.70 -1.90
CA TRP A 109 -14.15 11.19 -3.26
C TRP A 109 -15.35 10.86 -4.16
N PHE A 110 -15.79 9.60 -4.18
CA PHE A 110 -16.95 9.21 -5.00
C PHE A 110 -18.25 9.87 -4.57
N ALA A 111 -18.45 10.09 -3.26
CA ALA A 111 -19.61 10.82 -2.77
C ALA A 111 -19.62 12.28 -3.26
N LEU A 112 -18.46 12.94 -3.20
CA LEU A 112 -18.29 14.33 -3.69
C LEU A 112 -18.43 14.40 -5.22
N ALA A 113 -17.74 13.54 -5.96
CA ALA A 113 -17.72 13.54 -7.42
C ALA A 113 -19.10 13.24 -8.04
N ARG A 114 -19.88 12.35 -7.42
CA ARG A 114 -21.24 12.01 -7.86
C ARG A 114 -22.32 12.90 -7.25
N LYS A 115 -21.95 13.85 -6.40
CA LYS A 115 -22.88 14.72 -5.66
C LYS A 115 -23.95 13.93 -4.89
N THR A 116 -23.60 12.72 -4.42
CA THR A 116 -24.50 11.87 -3.66
C THR A 116 -24.28 12.07 -2.17
N ARG A 117 -25.34 12.07 -1.37
CA ARG A 117 -25.20 12.12 0.09
C ARG A 117 -24.67 10.79 0.60
N PRO A 118 -23.56 10.78 1.35
CA PRO A 118 -23.06 9.56 1.97
C PRO A 118 -24.10 8.98 2.94
N GLY A 119 -24.27 7.66 2.91
CA GLY A 119 -25.12 6.97 3.90
C GLY A 119 -24.54 7.04 5.33
N PRO A 120 -25.34 6.74 6.35
CA PRO A 120 -24.93 6.86 7.74
C PRO A 120 -23.70 6.01 8.09
N LEU A 121 -23.56 4.80 7.51
CA LEU A 121 -22.38 3.96 7.71
C LEU A 121 -21.11 4.58 7.10
N VAL A 122 -21.23 5.27 5.97
CA VAL A 122 -20.11 5.97 5.33
C VAL A 122 -19.71 7.20 6.17
N LEU A 123 -20.68 7.97 6.69
CA LEU A 123 -20.39 9.08 7.58
C LEU A 123 -19.71 8.60 8.88
N ALA A 124 -20.19 7.50 9.46
CA ALA A 124 -19.55 6.87 10.62
C ALA A 124 -18.11 6.42 10.29
N ALA A 125 -17.87 5.84 9.10
CA ALA A 125 -16.54 5.44 8.67
C ALA A 125 -15.59 6.63 8.52
N ILE A 126 -16.05 7.74 7.94
CA ILE A 126 -15.25 8.98 7.86
C ILE A 126 -14.94 9.50 9.26
N GLY A 127 -15.94 9.57 10.15
CA GLY A 127 -15.75 10.02 11.53
C GLY A 127 -14.76 9.18 12.32
N THR A 128 -14.90 7.84 12.29
CA THR A 128 -13.96 6.92 12.98
C THR A 128 -12.55 6.98 12.40
N SER A 129 -12.41 7.14 11.08
CA SER A 129 -11.12 7.29 10.40
C SER A 129 -10.41 8.58 10.83
N LEU A 130 -11.12 9.72 10.85
CA LEU A 130 -10.56 11.00 11.30
C LEU A 130 -10.21 10.99 12.80
N ALA A 131 -11.10 10.45 13.65
CA ALA A 131 -10.85 10.32 15.07
C ALA A 131 -9.65 9.40 15.37
N GLY A 132 -9.53 8.29 14.64
CA GLY A 132 -8.41 7.38 14.76
C GLY A 132 -7.09 8.01 14.33
N THR A 133 -7.10 8.78 13.23
CA THR A 133 -5.92 9.52 12.77
C THR A 133 -5.52 10.59 13.79
N PHE A 134 -6.48 11.35 14.29
CA PHE A 134 -6.24 12.35 15.34
C PHE A 134 -5.57 11.70 16.56
N LEU A 135 -6.11 10.59 17.04
CA LEU A 135 -5.59 9.91 18.22
C LEU A 135 -4.17 9.35 17.99
N LEU A 136 -3.90 8.76 16.82
CA LEU A 136 -2.58 8.25 16.44
C LEU A 136 -1.54 9.38 16.35
N VAL A 137 -1.94 10.54 15.82
CA VAL A 137 -1.02 11.64 15.52
C VAL A 137 -0.75 12.53 16.72
N THR A 138 -1.69 12.65 17.65
CA THR A 138 -1.62 13.60 18.78
C THR A 138 -1.59 12.93 20.16
N HIS A 139 -1.85 11.62 20.23
CA HIS A 139 -2.09 10.90 21.48
C HIS A 139 -3.17 11.56 22.36
N GLY A 140 -4.15 12.24 21.70
CA GLY A 140 -5.23 12.95 22.37
C GLY A 140 -4.90 14.38 22.82
N ASN A 141 -3.68 14.86 22.63
CA ASN A 141 -3.32 16.25 22.93
C ASN A 141 -3.23 17.07 21.61
N PRO A 142 -4.20 17.95 21.31
CA PRO A 142 -4.23 18.70 20.04
C PRO A 142 -3.08 19.70 19.86
N THR A 143 -2.34 20.01 20.92
CA THR A 143 -1.22 20.98 20.88
C THR A 143 0.12 20.34 20.56
N THR A 144 0.21 19.01 20.57
CA THR A 144 1.45 18.28 20.32
C THR A 144 1.24 17.19 19.28
N LEU A 145 2.25 16.96 18.45
CA LEU A 145 2.29 15.82 17.53
C LEU A 145 3.17 14.72 18.11
N SER A 146 2.66 13.50 18.17
CA SER A 146 3.42 12.30 18.57
C SER A 146 4.29 11.75 17.44
N ILE A 147 4.00 12.14 16.18
CA ILE A 147 4.81 11.82 15.01
C ILE A 147 5.30 13.12 14.37
N SER A 148 6.40 13.05 13.61
CA SER A 148 6.92 14.23 12.94
C SER A 148 5.92 14.76 11.90
N PRO A 149 5.82 16.10 11.67
CA PRO A 149 4.97 16.67 10.64
C PRO A 149 5.26 16.09 9.25
N SER A 150 6.52 15.76 8.96
CA SER A 150 6.92 15.12 7.71
C SER A 150 6.38 13.69 7.60
N ALA A 151 6.37 12.90 8.68
CA ALA A 151 5.77 11.57 8.69
C ALA A 151 4.26 11.62 8.43
N LEU A 152 3.56 12.58 9.05
CA LEU A 152 2.14 12.80 8.80
C LEU A 152 1.87 13.18 7.34
N LEU A 153 2.65 14.14 6.79
CA LEU A 153 2.51 14.56 5.39
C LEU A 153 2.69 13.39 4.42
N TRP A 154 3.77 12.62 4.58
CA TRP A 154 4.04 11.46 3.73
C TRP A 154 3.00 10.35 3.91
N GLY A 155 2.55 10.11 5.14
CA GLY A 155 1.53 9.11 5.44
C GLY A 155 0.17 9.44 4.82
N VAL A 156 -0.26 10.68 4.91
CA VAL A 156 -1.50 11.15 4.24
C VAL A 156 -1.33 11.12 2.73
N ALA A 157 -0.19 11.55 2.19
CA ALA A 157 0.12 11.45 0.76
C ALA A 157 0.08 9.98 0.28
N SER A 158 0.60 9.05 1.10
CA SER A 158 0.53 7.61 0.83
C SER A 158 -0.91 7.09 0.75
N ALA A 159 -1.80 7.58 1.63
CA ALA A 159 -3.21 7.20 1.60
C ALA A 159 -3.92 7.70 0.32
N PHE A 160 -3.65 8.93 -0.12
CA PHE A 160 -4.17 9.45 -1.40
C PHE A 160 -3.59 8.69 -2.59
N ALA A 161 -2.29 8.40 -2.58
CA ALA A 161 -1.65 7.61 -3.62
C ALA A 161 -2.21 6.18 -3.68
N ALA A 162 -2.48 5.55 -2.54
CA ALA A 162 -3.10 4.23 -2.46
C ALA A 162 -4.56 4.24 -2.97
N ALA A 163 -5.30 5.31 -2.68
CA ALA A 163 -6.65 5.51 -3.22
C ALA A 163 -6.62 5.61 -4.75
N PHE A 164 -5.69 6.38 -5.30
CA PHE A 164 -5.48 6.49 -6.75
C PHE A 164 -5.02 5.16 -7.37
N TYR A 165 -4.02 4.52 -6.76
CA TYR A 165 -3.50 3.22 -7.19
C TYR A 165 -4.59 2.15 -7.27
N THR A 166 -5.55 2.18 -6.34
CA THR A 166 -6.63 1.20 -6.28
C THR A 166 -7.74 1.46 -7.32
N THR A 167 -8.01 2.73 -7.64
CA THR A 167 -9.18 3.10 -8.46
C THR A 167 -8.86 3.32 -9.94
N TRP A 168 -7.73 3.97 -10.24
CA TRP A 168 -7.37 4.36 -11.60
C TRP A 168 -7.22 3.19 -12.58
N PRO A 169 -6.49 2.09 -12.24
CA PRO A 169 -6.15 1.07 -13.23
C PRO A 169 -7.29 0.10 -13.55
N SER A 170 -8.48 0.28 -12.96
CA SER A 170 -9.59 -0.67 -13.08
C SER A 170 -9.94 -1.03 -14.53
N THR A 171 -9.95 -0.05 -15.44
CA THR A 171 -10.23 -0.25 -16.86
C THR A 171 -9.10 -1.00 -17.57
N LEU A 172 -7.84 -0.68 -17.24
CA LEU A 172 -6.68 -1.37 -17.80
C LEU A 172 -6.62 -2.82 -17.31
N ILE A 173 -6.86 -3.03 -16.02
CA ILE A 173 -6.88 -4.36 -15.41
C ILE A 173 -7.98 -5.23 -16.01
N ALA A 174 -9.16 -4.67 -16.25
CA ALA A 174 -10.27 -5.39 -16.90
C ALA A 174 -9.93 -5.84 -18.33
N ARG A 175 -9.11 -5.08 -19.07
CA ARG A 175 -8.74 -5.38 -20.45
C ARG A 175 -7.53 -6.28 -20.59
N TYR A 176 -6.53 -6.13 -19.74
CA TYR A 176 -5.20 -6.71 -19.92
C TYR A 176 -4.79 -7.65 -18.79
N GLY A 177 -5.58 -7.76 -17.73
CA GLY A 177 -5.25 -8.53 -16.54
C GLY A 177 -4.45 -7.74 -15.52
N THR A 178 -4.43 -8.24 -14.29
CA THR A 178 -3.79 -7.53 -13.16
C THR A 178 -2.28 -7.65 -13.19
N LEU A 179 -1.75 -8.87 -13.42
CA LEU A 179 -0.30 -9.10 -13.40
C LEU A 179 0.46 -8.25 -14.44
N PRO A 180 0.03 -8.19 -15.73
CA PRO A 180 0.70 -7.34 -16.71
C PRO A 180 0.68 -5.86 -16.32
N ILE A 181 -0.48 -5.34 -15.87
CA ILE A 181 -0.63 -3.92 -15.56
C ILE A 181 0.18 -3.53 -14.33
N VAL A 182 0.12 -4.32 -13.26
CA VAL A 182 0.91 -4.07 -12.04
C VAL A 182 2.40 -4.26 -12.31
N GLY A 183 2.79 -5.32 -13.04
CA GLY A 183 4.18 -5.56 -13.41
C GLY A 183 4.79 -4.41 -14.22
N TRP A 184 4.12 -3.98 -15.29
CA TRP A 184 4.56 -2.83 -16.07
C TRP A 184 4.59 -1.54 -15.26
N SER A 185 3.56 -1.28 -14.44
CA SER A 185 3.51 -0.06 -13.64
C SER A 185 4.64 0.03 -12.62
N MET A 186 5.00 -1.09 -12.00
CA MET A 186 6.15 -1.15 -11.10
C MET A 186 7.47 -0.98 -11.86
N LEU A 187 7.66 -1.71 -12.96
CA LEU A 187 8.89 -1.63 -13.75
C LEU A 187 9.12 -0.21 -14.28
N LEU A 188 8.12 0.41 -14.89
CA LEU A 188 8.20 1.79 -15.39
C LEU A 188 8.37 2.79 -14.25
N GLY A 189 7.65 2.64 -13.14
CA GLY A 189 7.81 3.49 -11.96
C GLY A 189 9.22 3.44 -11.37
N GLY A 190 9.80 2.24 -11.27
CA GLY A 190 11.20 2.07 -10.85
C GLY A 190 12.19 2.68 -11.86
N ALA A 191 11.96 2.49 -13.16
CA ALA A 191 12.80 3.05 -14.21
C ALA A 191 12.81 4.59 -14.22
N MET A 192 11.71 5.24 -13.85
CA MET A 192 11.64 6.70 -13.71
C MET A 192 12.56 7.25 -12.61
N LEU A 193 12.93 6.45 -11.62
CA LEU A 193 13.87 6.86 -10.56
C LEU A 193 15.34 6.65 -10.94
N LEU A 194 15.67 5.85 -11.97
CA LEU A 194 17.04 5.55 -12.38
C LEU A 194 17.89 6.80 -12.66
N PRO A 195 17.41 7.84 -13.38
CA PRO A 195 18.21 9.02 -13.65
C PRO A 195 18.62 9.80 -12.39
N PHE A 196 17.84 9.68 -11.32
CA PHE A 196 18.05 10.43 -10.08
C PHE A 196 18.88 9.66 -9.06
N TYR A 197 18.74 8.33 -9.01
CA TYR A 197 19.31 7.50 -7.96
C TYR A 197 20.19 6.37 -8.46
N GLY A 198 20.15 6.01 -9.73
CA GLY A 198 20.91 4.90 -10.30
C GLY A 198 22.42 5.12 -10.30
N GLY A 199 22.88 6.39 -10.35
CA GLY A 199 24.31 6.77 -10.35
C GLY A 199 24.84 7.25 -9.00
N GLN A 200 24.00 7.37 -7.99
CA GLN A 200 24.46 7.74 -6.66
C GLN A 200 25.22 6.56 -6.06
N GLY A 201 26.53 6.70 -5.90
CA GLY A 201 27.38 5.78 -5.16
C GLY A 201 26.91 5.73 -3.70
N THR A 202 25.85 5.01 -3.47
CA THR A 202 25.27 4.79 -2.13
C THR A 202 26.24 3.88 -1.40
N HIS A 203 26.91 4.42 -0.41
CA HIS A 203 27.68 3.65 0.57
C HIS A 203 26.70 2.88 1.46
N PHE A 204 26.00 1.90 0.88
CA PHE A 204 25.16 1.03 1.67
C PHE A 204 25.92 -0.26 2.01
N VAL A 205 25.74 -0.69 3.25
CA VAL A 205 26.34 -1.94 3.72
C VAL A 205 25.58 -3.09 3.10
N VAL A 206 26.30 -4.01 2.42
CA VAL A 206 25.73 -5.25 1.88
C VAL A 206 26.28 -6.42 2.68
N ASN A 207 25.41 -7.21 3.24
CA ASN A 207 25.75 -8.49 3.88
C ASN A 207 24.68 -9.54 3.54
N GLY A 208 24.95 -10.80 3.83
CA GLY A 208 24.04 -11.91 3.49
C GLY A 208 22.64 -11.75 4.12
N ARG A 209 22.53 -11.18 5.32
CA ARG A 209 21.23 -10.95 5.98
C ARG A 209 20.41 -9.90 5.25
N LEU A 210 21.05 -8.81 4.78
CA LEU A 210 20.39 -7.76 4.02
C LEU A 210 19.97 -8.23 2.63
N LEU A 211 20.78 -9.08 1.99
CA LEU A 211 20.39 -9.72 0.71
C LEU A 211 19.17 -10.62 0.89
N LEU A 212 19.13 -11.43 1.94
CA LEU A 212 17.95 -12.25 2.28
C LEU A 212 16.73 -11.41 2.58
N ALA A 213 16.88 -10.31 3.33
CA ALA A 213 15.80 -9.37 3.62
C ALA A 213 15.28 -8.69 2.33
N PHE A 214 16.17 -8.27 1.44
CA PHE A 214 15.80 -7.69 0.16
C PHE A 214 15.08 -8.73 -0.75
N PHE A 215 15.60 -9.95 -0.81
CA PHE A 215 14.93 -11.05 -1.52
C PHE A 215 13.52 -11.29 -0.95
N TYR A 216 13.40 -11.37 0.38
CA TYR A 216 12.10 -11.49 1.04
C TYR A 216 11.17 -10.34 0.65
N LEU A 217 11.63 -9.09 0.73
CA LEU A 217 10.84 -7.90 0.42
C LEU A 217 10.30 -7.93 -1.03
N VAL A 218 11.13 -8.28 -1.99
CA VAL A 218 10.80 -8.26 -3.42
C VAL A 218 9.97 -9.48 -3.82
N VAL A 219 10.42 -10.69 -3.48
CA VAL A 219 9.80 -11.93 -3.96
C VAL A 219 8.58 -12.27 -3.13
N ILE A 220 8.73 -12.36 -1.80
CA ILE A 220 7.67 -12.79 -0.90
C ILE A 220 6.74 -11.62 -0.58
N GLY A 221 7.27 -10.53 -0.05
CA GLY A 221 6.52 -9.36 0.41
C GLY A 221 5.88 -8.54 -0.71
N THR A 222 6.24 -8.77 -1.98
CA THR A 222 5.64 -8.09 -3.11
C THR A 222 5.04 -9.07 -4.10
N SER A 223 5.83 -9.83 -4.85
CA SER A 223 5.35 -10.63 -5.99
C SER A 223 4.41 -11.76 -5.57
N LEU A 224 4.80 -12.57 -4.58
CA LEU A 224 3.97 -13.66 -4.05
C LEU A 224 2.71 -13.11 -3.38
N THR A 225 2.87 -12.07 -2.58
CA THR A 225 1.77 -11.44 -1.83
C THR A 225 0.69 -10.91 -2.76
N PHE A 226 1.06 -10.20 -3.83
CA PHE A 226 0.12 -9.76 -4.86
C PHE A 226 -0.62 -10.94 -5.50
N SER A 227 0.09 -11.99 -5.85
CA SER A 227 -0.53 -13.19 -6.47
C SER A 227 -1.53 -13.86 -5.53
N LEU A 228 -1.19 -14.02 -4.25
CA LEU A 228 -2.07 -14.60 -3.23
C LEU A 228 -3.30 -13.72 -2.99
N TYR A 229 -3.09 -12.40 -2.86
CA TYR A 229 -4.18 -11.45 -2.63
C TYR A 229 -5.18 -11.46 -3.77
N LEU A 230 -4.72 -11.35 -5.01
CA LEU A 230 -5.57 -11.31 -6.20
C LEU A 230 -6.38 -12.60 -6.38
N ASN A 231 -5.71 -13.76 -6.27
CA ASN A 231 -6.38 -15.07 -6.33
C ASN A 231 -7.42 -15.22 -5.23
N GLY A 232 -7.12 -14.74 -4.03
CA GLY A 232 -8.02 -14.77 -2.89
C GLY A 232 -9.20 -13.80 -3.06
N ALA A 233 -8.92 -12.55 -3.46
CA ALA A 233 -9.92 -11.50 -3.61
C ALA A 233 -10.94 -11.80 -4.72
N GLN A 234 -10.51 -12.40 -5.84
CA GLN A 234 -11.42 -12.87 -6.90
C GLN A 234 -12.44 -13.89 -6.39
N LYS A 235 -12.02 -14.80 -5.49
CA LYS A 235 -12.90 -15.86 -4.96
C LYS A 235 -13.87 -15.37 -3.90
N ILE A 236 -13.51 -14.38 -3.08
CA ILE A 236 -14.31 -13.96 -1.90
C ILE A 236 -14.98 -12.60 -2.07
N GLY A 237 -14.62 -11.87 -3.13
CA GLY A 237 -15.10 -10.51 -3.43
C GLY A 237 -14.40 -9.42 -2.62
N GLY A 238 -14.36 -8.21 -3.19
CA GLY A 238 -13.57 -7.08 -2.68
C GLY A 238 -13.93 -6.66 -1.24
N ALA A 239 -15.21 -6.67 -0.84
CA ALA A 239 -15.63 -6.29 0.50
C ALA A 239 -15.09 -7.23 1.59
N LYS A 240 -15.06 -8.55 1.32
CA LYS A 240 -14.48 -9.52 2.27
C LYS A 240 -12.94 -9.44 2.26
N ALA A 241 -12.34 -9.24 1.09
CA ALA A 241 -10.90 -9.04 0.97
C ALA A 241 -10.43 -7.80 1.74
N GLY A 242 -11.14 -6.68 1.64
CA GLY A 242 -10.84 -5.46 2.39
C GLY A 242 -10.88 -5.65 3.91
N ILE A 243 -11.87 -6.39 4.44
CA ILE A 243 -11.90 -6.69 5.88
C ILE A 243 -10.70 -7.55 6.30
N LEU A 244 -10.37 -8.57 5.52
CA LEU A 244 -9.22 -9.44 5.84
C LEU A 244 -7.89 -8.71 5.70
N SER A 245 -7.80 -7.70 4.83
CA SER A 245 -6.61 -6.85 4.70
C SER A 245 -6.31 -6.04 5.96
N CYS A 246 -7.28 -5.84 6.88
CA CYS A 246 -7.03 -5.23 8.19
C CYS A 246 -6.02 -6.03 9.05
N ALA A 247 -5.71 -7.27 8.68
CA ALA A 247 -4.61 -8.02 9.30
C ALA A 247 -3.23 -7.42 8.99
N GLU A 248 -3.08 -6.64 7.91
CA GLU A 248 -1.82 -5.99 7.52
C GLU A 248 -1.29 -5.01 8.58
N PRO A 249 -2.02 -3.95 8.98
CA PRO A 249 -1.52 -3.04 10.01
C PRO A 249 -1.38 -3.70 11.37
N LEU A 250 -2.21 -4.69 11.71
CA LEU A 250 -2.06 -5.44 12.96
C LEU A 250 -0.77 -6.27 12.95
N SER A 251 -0.48 -6.98 11.85
CA SER A 251 0.77 -7.74 11.73
C SER A 251 1.99 -6.84 11.67
N SER A 252 1.89 -5.69 10.99
CA SER A 252 2.97 -4.68 10.96
C SER A 252 3.28 -4.15 12.37
N ALA A 253 2.26 -3.82 13.16
CA ALA A 253 2.43 -3.35 14.54
C ALA A 253 3.06 -4.42 15.43
N LEU A 254 2.52 -5.65 15.41
CA LEU A 254 3.04 -6.76 16.23
C LEU A 254 4.49 -7.11 15.84
N LEU A 255 4.80 -7.20 14.55
CA LEU A 255 6.15 -7.50 14.10
C LEU A 255 7.12 -6.35 14.38
N SER A 256 6.70 -5.08 14.27
CA SER A 256 7.51 -3.92 14.66
C SER A 256 7.85 -3.95 16.15
N LEU A 257 6.89 -4.32 17.00
CA LEU A 257 7.13 -4.52 18.44
C LEU A 257 8.14 -5.65 18.70
N MET A 258 7.93 -6.81 18.05
CA MET A 258 8.72 -8.03 18.32
C MET A 258 10.13 -7.97 17.71
N LEU A 259 10.29 -7.41 16.52
CA LEU A 259 11.54 -7.48 15.76
C LEU A 259 12.36 -6.18 15.80
N LEU A 260 11.70 -5.04 15.94
CA LEU A 260 12.35 -3.72 15.92
C LEU A 260 12.30 -3.01 17.29
N GLY A 261 11.66 -3.60 18.31
CA GLY A 261 11.56 -3.03 19.65
C GLY A 261 10.72 -1.73 19.71
N ILE A 262 9.85 -1.49 18.72
CA ILE A 262 9.00 -0.29 18.70
C ILE A 262 7.87 -0.47 19.70
N THR A 263 7.73 0.45 20.64
CA THR A 263 6.65 0.43 21.63
C THR A 263 5.45 1.22 21.15
N PHE A 264 4.25 0.70 21.42
CA PHE A 264 2.97 1.34 21.11
C PHE A 264 2.28 1.72 22.41
N THR A 265 1.81 2.94 22.47
CA THR A 265 1.00 3.45 23.57
C THR A 265 -0.47 3.06 23.39
N LEU A 266 -1.28 3.23 24.43
CA LEU A 266 -2.73 3.01 24.34
C LEU A 266 -3.40 3.87 23.24
N PRO A 267 -3.10 5.18 23.08
CA PRO A 267 -3.58 5.97 21.97
C PRO A 267 -3.25 5.40 20.57
N ASP A 268 -2.05 4.82 20.39
CA ASP A 268 -1.66 4.21 19.11
C ASP A 268 -2.57 3.02 18.75
N TRP A 269 -2.82 2.15 19.73
CA TRP A 269 -3.71 1.00 19.55
C TRP A 269 -5.16 1.43 19.30
N LEU A 270 -5.67 2.39 20.09
CA LEU A 270 -7.03 2.90 19.91
C LEU A 270 -7.19 3.61 18.56
N GLY A 271 -6.22 4.44 18.15
CA GLY A 271 -6.20 5.09 16.86
C GLY A 271 -6.21 4.09 15.71
N THR A 272 -5.37 3.06 15.80
CA THR A 272 -5.31 1.96 14.84
C THR A 272 -6.67 1.24 14.73
N LEU A 273 -7.27 0.85 15.86
CA LEU A 273 -8.57 0.16 15.88
C LEU A 273 -9.70 1.03 15.27
N LEU A 274 -9.70 2.33 15.53
CA LEU A 274 -10.68 3.25 14.94
C LEU A 274 -10.52 3.34 13.42
N ILE A 275 -9.29 3.45 12.90
CA ILE A 275 -9.04 3.45 11.46
C ILE A 275 -9.48 2.13 10.83
N LEU A 276 -9.14 0.99 11.44
CA LEU A 276 -9.56 -0.32 10.94
C LEU A 276 -11.08 -0.51 10.98
N SER A 277 -11.76 0.03 12.01
CA SER A 277 -13.21 -0.01 12.07
C SER A 277 -13.86 0.72 10.90
N SER A 278 -13.26 1.81 10.40
CA SER A 278 -13.76 2.53 9.23
C SER A 278 -13.79 1.65 7.97
N VAL A 279 -12.77 0.82 7.78
CA VAL A 279 -12.72 -0.13 6.66
C VAL A 279 -13.83 -1.17 6.74
N VAL A 280 -14.09 -1.68 7.95
CA VAL A 280 -15.19 -2.63 8.20
C VAL A 280 -16.54 -1.97 7.91
N LEU A 281 -16.77 -0.74 8.37
CA LEU A 281 -18.02 0.00 8.11
C LEU A 281 -18.25 0.20 6.61
N ILE A 282 -17.22 0.59 5.84
CA ILE A 282 -17.30 0.73 4.38
C ILE A 282 -17.63 -0.61 3.71
N ALA A 283 -17.01 -1.68 4.16
CA ALA A 283 -17.26 -3.01 3.61
C ALA A 283 -18.67 -3.52 3.91
N VAL A 284 -19.26 -3.18 5.06
CA VAL A 284 -20.65 -3.48 5.41
C VAL A 284 -21.62 -2.67 4.54
N ASP A 285 -21.37 -1.36 4.36
CA ASP A 285 -22.21 -0.52 3.49
C ASP A 285 -22.22 -1.03 2.05
N SER A 286 -21.08 -1.39 1.50
CA SER A 286 -20.97 -1.93 0.14
C SER A 286 -21.80 -3.22 -0.05
N ARG A 287 -21.83 -4.11 0.95
CA ARG A 287 -22.65 -5.34 0.90
C ARG A 287 -24.17 -5.06 0.95
N ARG A 288 -24.58 -4.05 1.75
CA ARG A 288 -26.00 -3.65 1.83
C ARG A 288 -26.51 -3.16 0.50
N ARG A 289 -25.73 -2.32 -0.20
CA ARG A 289 -26.10 -1.78 -1.51
C ARG A 289 -26.24 -2.84 -2.60
N VAL A 290 -25.38 -3.85 -2.61
CA VAL A 290 -25.46 -4.98 -3.56
C VAL A 290 -26.70 -5.86 -3.32
N ARG A 291 -27.22 -5.93 -2.08
CA ARG A 291 -28.42 -6.71 -1.77
C ARG A 291 -29.73 -5.99 -2.12
N VAL A 292 -29.71 -4.70 -2.28
CA VAL A 292 -30.89 -3.86 -2.54
C VAL A 292 -31.02 -3.50 -4.02
N ALA A 293 -29.95 -3.64 -4.80
CA ALA A 293 -29.93 -3.50 -6.27
C ALA A 293 -30.15 -4.86 -6.97
#